data_74ed4fbea4c418037beb53190e7d3464
#
_entry.id   74ed4fbea4c418037beb53190e7d3464
#
_cell.length_a   1.000
_cell.length_b   1.000
_cell.length_c   1.000
_cell.angle_alpha   90.00
_cell.angle_beta   90.00
_cell.angle_gamma   90.00
#
_symmetry.space_group_name_H-M   'P 1'
#
loop_
_entity.id
_entity.type
_entity.pdbx_description
1 polymer ?
#
loop_
_entity_poly.entity_id
_entity_poly.type
_entity_poly.pdbx_seq_one_letter_code
_entity_poly.pdbx_strand_id
1 'polypeptide(L)'
;MEKILAIYDEDSLYCKRLSLYLRQNTKLPFQIYPLSKAENFAEFCKKKKPDLLLLSEKKAKALPFSTGIGRILYLSEEKLLNEKKQENTIYKYQSADRIMREILLQYGELELLEETRQGKADIFMVYSPLGRVGKTALSLEVADILGKDRKTLYISLSEFGAIGKKNPEEKECLTEALYHFKENNLSPIILRAISYERGSYSAILPVRSPEDISSLSPRELSFFLNKIAEDSGAACLIIDTDSSMSLYTECFPEMKKVFMPVLDDKKSKEKLDFFQNYLHKNLPPEVLDKFVQCHLPGTSLKEYAESLVIHYIYEEEYQEKEQYKKMVL
;
A
#
# COMPACT_ATOMS: atom_id res chain seq x y z
N MET A 1 -20.38 14.24 -7.93
CA MET A 1 -21.55 13.33 -7.76
C MET A 1 -21.10 12.11 -7.02
N GLU A 2 -21.81 11.68 -5.96
CA GLU A 2 -21.49 10.42 -5.28
C GLU A 2 -21.82 9.24 -6.20
N LYS A 3 -20.87 8.32 -6.39
CA LYS A 3 -21.03 7.13 -7.22
C LYS A 3 -21.91 6.09 -6.53
N ILE A 4 -22.62 5.31 -7.32
CA ILE A 4 -23.60 4.34 -6.84
C ILE A 4 -23.12 2.93 -7.15
N LEU A 5 -22.97 2.09 -6.11
CA LEU A 5 -22.79 0.65 -6.20
C LEU A 5 -24.08 -0.06 -5.83
N ALA A 6 -24.69 -0.77 -6.76
CA ALA A 6 -25.82 -1.65 -6.50
C ALA A 6 -25.32 -3.11 -6.35
N ILE A 7 -25.86 -3.82 -5.36
CA ILE A 7 -25.60 -5.26 -5.14
C ILE A 7 -26.92 -5.98 -5.34
N TYR A 8 -27.01 -6.86 -6.31
CA TYR A 8 -28.21 -7.65 -6.56
C TYR A 8 -27.92 -9.16 -6.44
N ASP A 9 -28.53 -9.77 -5.44
CA ASP A 9 -28.52 -11.22 -5.20
C ASP A 9 -29.83 -11.62 -4.51
N GLU A 10 -30.37 -12.81 -4.82
CA GLU A 10 -31.60 -13.33 -4.19
C GLU A 10 -31.43 -13.59 -2.68
N ASP A 11 -30.21 -13.90 -2.25
CA ASP A 11 -29.89 -14.00 -0.83
C ASP A 11 -29.85 -12.61 -0.20
N SER A 12 -30.99 -12.21 0.38
CA SER A 12 -31.16 -10.92 1.03
C SER A 12 -30.21 -10.72 2.22
N LEU A 13 -29.85 -11.83 2.92
CA LEU A 13 -28.94 -11.79 4.06
C LEU A 13 -27.51 -11.55 3.60
N TYR A 14 -27.09 -12.20 2.51
CA TYR A 14 -25.80 -11.96 1.87
C TYR A 14 -25.67 -10.51 1.42
N CYS A 15 -26.64 -10.00 0.65
CA CYS A 15 -26.68 -8.60 0.21
C CYS A 15 -26.53 -7.63 1.39
N LYS A 16 -27.28 -7.86 2.47
CA LYS A 16 -27.28 -7.00 3.65
C LYS A 16 -25.92 -7.03 4.36
N ARG A 17 -25.34 -8.23 4.58
CA ARG A 17 -24.03 -8.37 5.26
C ARG A 17 -22.92 -7.76 4.44
N LEU A 18 -22.85 -8.06 3.14
CA LEU A 18 -21.83 -7.50 2.25
C LEU A 18 -21.95 -5.97 2.18
N SER A 19 -23.15 -5.44 2.01
CA SER A 19 -23.37 -3.99 1.94
C SER A 19 -22.98 -3.27 3.24
N LEU A 20 -23.26 -3.85 4.40
CA LEU A 20 -22.84 -3.29 5.69
C LEU A 20 -21.32 -3.24 5.80
N TYR A 21 -20.64 -4.32 5.45
CA TYR A 21 -19.18 -4.36 5.46
C TYR A 21 -18.57 -3.32 4.52
N LEU A 22 -19.05 -3.27 3.27
CA LEU A 22 -18.53 -2.33 2.27
C LEU A 22 -18.78 -0.86 2.64
N ARG A 23 -19.93 -0.54 3.29
CA ARG A 23 -20.22 0.82 3.79
C ARG A 23 -19.30 1.27 4.92
N GLN A 24 -18.83 0.35 5.75
CA GLN A 24 -17.91 0.65 6.84
C GLN A 24 -16.47 0.89 6.34
N ASN A 25 -16.20 0.58 5.09
CA ASN A 25 -14.87 0.69 4.51
C ASN A 25 -14.74 1.96 3.69
N THR A 26 -13.88 2.88 4.14
CA THR A 26 -13.63 4.18 3.49
C THR A 26 -12.90 4.08 2.15
N LYS A 27 -12.42 2.88 1.77
CA LYS A 27 -11.70 2.67 0.50
C LYS A 27 -12.61 2.72 -0.72
N LEU A 28 -13.93 2.54 -0.54
CA LEU A 28 -14.89 2.53 -1.64
C LEU A 28 -15.60 3.88 -1.75
N PRO A 29 -15.49 4.60 -2.88
CA PRO A 29 -16.15 5.88 -3.09
C PRO A 29 -17.59 5.72 -3.58
N PHE A 30 -18.34 4.78 -3.00
CA PHE A 30 -19.70 4.46 -3.45
C PHE A 30 -20.76 4.59 -2.36
N GLN A 31 -21.92 5.13 -2.73
CA GLN A 31 -23.16 4.83 -2.02
C GLN A 31 -23.64 3.43 -2.38
N ILE A 32 -23.81 2.55 -1.39
CA ILE A 32 -24.06 1.13 -1.61
C ILE A 32 -25.52 0.78 -1.36
N TYR A 33 -26.15 0.14 -2.34
CA TYR A 33 -27.55 -0.24 -2.33
C TYR A 33 -27.74 -1.75 -2.45
N PRO A 34 -28.13 -2.46 -1.35
CA PRO A 34 -28.46 -3.88 -1.44
C PRO A 34 -29.88 -4.07 -1.99
N LEU A 35 -30.02 -4.93 -2.97
CA LEU A 35 -31.26 -5.25 -3.65
C LEU A 35 -31.38 -6.78 -3.75
N SER A 36 -32.54 -7.35 -3.40
CA SER A 36 -32.75 -8.79 -3.41
C SER A 36 -34.02 -9.24 -4.16
N LYS A 37 -34.88 -8.29 -4.53
CA LYS A 37 -36.09 -8.57 -5.30
C LYS A 37 -35.99 -7.92 -6.67
N ALA A 38 -36.42 -8.65 -7.73
CA ALA A 38 -36.35 -8.17 -9.12
C ALA A 38 -37.16 -6.88 -9.34
N GLU A 39 -38.30 -6.75 -8.70
CA GLU A 39 -39.18 -5.57 -8.76
C GLU A 39 -38.47 -4.32 -8.22
N ASN A 40 -37.84 -4.46 -7.04
CA ASN A 40 -37.11 -3.36 -6.39
C ASN A 40 -35.88 -2.97 -7.21
N PHE A 41 -35.22 -3.95 -7.82
CA PHE A 41 -34.09 -3.69 -8.72
C PHE A 41 -34.51 -2.93 -9.97
N ALA A 42 -35.59 -3.34 -10.62
CA ALA A 42 -36.12 -2.67 -11.82
C ALA A 42 -36.57 -1.23 -11.52
N GLU A 43 -37.22 -1.01 -10.37
CA GLU A 43 -37.63 0.32 -9.92
C GLU A 43 -36.42 1.20 -9.57
N PHE A 44 -35.41 0.62 -8.92
CA PHE A 44 -34.18 1.31 -8.57
C PHE A 44 -33.44 1.78 -9.82
N CYS A 45 -33.27 0.92 -10.83
CA CYS A 45 -32.58 1.28 -12.09
C CYS A 45 -33.32 2.34 -12.91
N LYS A 46 -34.64 2.45 -12.77
CA LYS A 46 -35.41 3.54 -13.38
C LYS A 46 -35.17 4.90 -12.71
N LYS A 47 -34.98 4.91 -11.39
CA LYS A 47 -34.80 6.13 -10.59
C LYS A 47 -33.33 6.56 -10.44
N LYS A 48 -32.43 5.60 -10.34
CA LYS A 48 -31.00 5.81 -10.13
C LYS A 48 -30.22 4.93 -11.10
N LYS A 49 -29.21 5.51 -11.73
CA LYS A 49 -28.29 4.78 -12.62
C LYS A 49 -27.09 4.34 -11.81
N PRO A 50 -26.90 3.06 -11.51
CA PRO A 50 -25.71 2.62 -10.80
C PRO A 50 -24.47 2.71 -11.70
N ASP A 51 -23.37 3.27 -11.16
CA ASP A 51 -22.07 3.31 -11.82
C ASP A 51 -21.46 1.91 -11.85
N LEU A 52 -21.72 1.11 -10.80
CA LEU A 52 -21.28 -0.27 -10.68
C LEU A 52 -22.42 -1.16 -10.15
N LEU A 53 -22.60 -2.32 -10.79
CA LEU A 53 -23.52 -3.36 -10.38
C LEU A 53 -22.77 -4.66 -10.05
N LEU A 54 -22.87 -5.14 -8.80
CA LEU A 54 -22.54 -6.51 -8.46
C LEU A 54 -23.79 -7.38 -8.68
N LEU A 55 -23.73 -8.29 -9.64
CA LEU A 55 -24.87 -9.10 -10.06
C LEU A 55 -24.59 -10.58 -9.85
N SER A 56 -25.46 -11.30 -9.16
CA SER A 56 -25.40 -12.77 -9.13
C SER A 56 -25.43 -13.34 -10.54
N GLU A 57 -24.43 -14.14 -10.88
CA GLU A 57 -24.27 -14.74 -12.22
C GLU A 57 -25.49 -15.56 -12.64
N LYS A 58 -26.13 -16.25 -11.70
CA LYS A 58 -27.38 -17.05 -11.94
C LYS A 58 -28.52 -16.19 -12.48
N LYS A 59 -28.50 -14.88 -12.23
CA LYS A 59 -29.56 -13.94 -12.64
C LYS A 59 -29.20 -13.09 -13.84
N ALA A 60 -27.98 -13.14 -14.31
CA ALA A 60 -27.54 -12.37 -15.48
C ALA A 60 -28.44 -12.60 -16.72
N LYS A 61 -28.98 -13.81 -16.88
CA LYS A 61 -29.84 -14.17 -18.00
C LYS A 61 -31.31 -13.79 -17.83
N ALA A 62 -31.75 -13.48 -16.61
CA ALA A 62 -33.18 -13.29 -16.28
C ALA A 62 -33.60 -11.83 -16.12
N LEU A 63 -32.66 -10.90 -16.09
CA LEU A 63 -32.96 -9.48 -15.92
C LEU A 63 -33.04 -8.77 -17.28
N PRO A 64 -34.10 -7.98 -17.52
CA PRO A 64 -34.13 -7.07 -18.64
C PRO A 64 -33.05 -5.99 -18.38
N PHE A 65 -31.93 -6.07 -19.05
CA PHE A 65 -30.86 -5.05 -18.95
C PHE A 65 -31.42 -3.70 -19.41
N SER A 66 -31.65 -2.80 -18.48
CA SER A 66 -31.97 -1.42 -18.80
C SER A 66 -30.67 -0.71 -19.20
N THR A 67 -30.72 -0.01 -20.30
CA THR A 67 -29.70 0.93 -20.75
C THR A 67 -29.43 1.95 -19.63
N GLY A 68 -28.20 2.01 -19.10
CA GLY A 68 -27.81 3.02 -18.12
C GLY A 68 -27.07 2.52 -16.89
N ILE A 69 -26.66 1.25 -16.83
CA ILE A 69 -25.71 0.72 -15.84
C ILE A 69 -24.30 0.96 -16.38
N GLY A 70 -23.42 1.53 -15.56
CA GLY A 70 -22.04 1.82 -15.95
C GLY A 70 -21.23 0.53 -16.22
N ARG A 71 -20.92 -0.24 -15.18
CA ARG A 71 -20.19 -1.51 -15.28
C ARG A 71 -20.88 -2.61 -14.49
N ILE A 72 -20.79 -3.85 -14.97
CA ILE A 72 -21.34 -5.02 -14.27
C ILE A 72 -20.21 -5.96 -13.90
N LEU A 73 -20.16 -6.35 -12.61
CA LEU A 73 -19.32 -7.42 -12.10
C LEU A 73 -20.22 -8.57 -11.64
N TYR A 74 -19.88 -9.78 -12.06
CA TYR A 74 -20.67 -10.96 -11.75
C TYR A 74 -20.19 -11.65 -10.48
N LEU A 75 -21.10 -11.93 -9.56
CA LEU A 75 -20.83 -12.76 -8.38
C LEU A 75 -21.07 -14.24 -8.76
N SER A 76 -19.98 -15.01 -8.92
CA SER A 76 -20.01 -16.43 -9.25
C SER A 76 -19.96 -17.29 -7.99
N GLU A 77 -20.73 -18.36 -7.96
CA GLU A 77 -20.66 -19.38 -6.90
C GLU A 77 -19.62 -20.46 -7.19
N GLU A 78 -19.12 -20.53 -8.42
CA GLU A 78 -18.09 -21.47 -8.82
C GLU A 78 -16.71 -20.82 -8.63
N LYS A 79 -15.82 -21.52 -7.89
CA LYS A 79 -14.42 -21.13 -7.78
C LYS A 79 -13.70 -21.62 -9.04
N LEU A 80 -13.35 -20.70 -9.92
CA LEU A 80 -12.57 -21.01 -11.13
C LEU A 80 -11.19 -21.51 -10.70
N LEU A 81 -10.93 -22.79 -10.91
CA LEU A 81 -9.69 -23.49 -10.51
C LEU A 81 -8.52 -23.29 -11.48
N ASN A 82 -8.67 -22.59 -12.61
CA ASN A 82 -7.63 -22.43 -13.61
C ASN A 82 -7.61 -21.04 -14.23
N GLU A 83 -6.43 -20.51 -14.41
CA GLU A 83 -5.76 -19.47 -15.22
C GLU A 83 -6.56 -18.55 -16.16
N LYS A 84 -7.81 -18.78 -16.40
CA LYS A 84 -8.72 -17.84 -17.11
C LYS A 84 -9.62 -17.17 -16.09
N LYS A 85 -9.10 -16.14 -15.36
CA LYS A 85 -9.99 -15.15 -14.73
C LYS A 85 -10.91 -14.65 -15.84
N GLN A 86 -12.18 -15.01 -15.79
CA GLN A 86 -13.17 -14.37 -16.63
C GLN A 86 -13.23 -12.90 -16.22
N GLU A 87 -12.90 -12.02 -17.13
CA GLU A 87 -13.02 -10.58 -16.92
C GLU A 87 -14.42 -10.29 -16.34
N ASN A 88 -14.48 -9.43 -15.34
CA ASN A 88 -15.70 -9.02 -14.63
C ASN A 88 -16.38 -10.07 -13.74
N THR A 89 -15.68 -11.11 -13.26
CA THR A 89 -16.24 -12.11 -12.35
C THR A 89 -15.53 -12.14 -11.02
N ILE A 90 -16.30 -12.17 -9.91
CA ILE A 90 -15.84 -12.20 -8.52
C ILE A 90 -16.42 -13.46 -7.86
N TYR A 91 -15.59 -14.26 -7.18
CA TYR A 91 -16.07 -15.41 -6.42
C TYR A 91 -16.88 -14.96 -5.19
N LYS A 92 -18.14 -15.45 -5.10
CA LYS A 92 -19.10 -15.01 -4.08
C LYS A 92 -18.73 -15.45 -2.65
N TYR A 93 -18.22 -16.68 -2.48
CA TYR A 93 -17.98 -17.29 -1.17
C TYR A 93 -16.52 -17.09 -0.69
N GLN A 94 -16.08 -15.85 -0.70
CA GLN A 94 -14.80 -15.41 -0.14
C GLN A 94 -15.01 -14.32 0.92
N SER A 95 -13.93 -13.86 1.57
CA SER A 95 -14.05 -12.80 2.56
C SER A 95 -14.55 -11.50 1.92
N ALA A 96 -15.36 -10.73 2.66
CA ALA A 96 -15.86 -9.45 2.16
C ALA A 96 -14.73 -8.45 1.82
N ASP A 97 -13.60 -8.54 2.54
CA ASP A 97 -12.38 -7.79 2.27
C ASP A 97 -11.80 -8.14 0.88
N ARG A 98 -11.79 -9.41 0.52
CA ARG A 98 -11.31 -9.85 -0.81
C ARG A 98 -12.27 -9.44 -1.93
N ILE A 99 -13.58 -9.55 -1.70
CA ILE A 99 -14.58 -9.03 -2.65
C ILE A 99 -14.38 -7.53 -2.88
N MET A 100 -14.18 -6.77 -1.82
CA MET A 100 -13.91 -5.33 -1.91
C MET A 100 -12.69 -5.02 -2.77
N ARG A 101 -11.59 -5.76 -2.58
CA ARG A 101 -10.37 -5.57 -3.38
C ARG A 101 -10.57 -5.91 -4.84
N GLU A 102 -11.26 -7.02 -5.14
CA GLU A 102 -11.59 -7.39 -6.50
C GLU A 102 -12.48 -6.33 -7.17
N ILE A 103 -13.41 -5.72 -6.42
CA ILE A 103 -14.18 -4.57 -6.92
C ILE A 103 -13.25 -3.42 -7.27
N LEU A 104 -12.32 -3.04 -6.39
CA LEU A 104 -11.36 -1.98 -6.64
C LEU A 104 -10.48 -2.28 -7.86
N LEU A 105 -9.94 -3.48 -7.95
CA LEU A 105 -9.08 -3.90 -9.06
C LEU A 105 -9.81 -3.90 -10.41
N GLN A 106 -11.07 -4.34 -10.44
CA GLN A 106 -11.82 -4.47 -11.68
C GLN A 106 -12.58 -3.19 -12.10
N TYR A 107 -12.94 -2.33 -11.15
CA TYR A 107 -13.67 -1.09 -11.48
C TYR A 107 -12.76 0.04 -11.92
N GLY A 108 -11.53 0.03 -11.52
CA GLY A 108 -10.76 1.22 -11.22
C GLY A 108 -9.88 1.82 -12.25
N GLU A 109 -10.03 1.65 -13.51
CA GLU A 109 -9.02 2.23 -14.42
C GLU A 109 -9.07 3.75 -14.65
N LEU A 110 -10.13 4.48 -14.37
CA LEU A 110 -10.17 5.85 -14.87
C LEU A 110 -10.63 6.99 -13.95
N GLU A 111 -11.41 6.74 -12.90
CA GLU A 111 -12.06 7.86 -12.23
C GLU A 111 -11.65 8.14 -10.78
N LEU A 112 -10.97 7.20 -10.11
CA LEU A 112 -10.45 7.40 -8.74
C LEU A 112 -9.15 8.19 -8.71
N LEU A 113 -8.56 8.49 -9.86
CA LEU A 113 -7.32 9.24 -10.01
C LEU A 113 -7.40 10.71 -9.55
N GLU A 114 -8.58 11.29 -9.48
CA GLU A 114 -8.74 12.70 -9.10
C GLU A 114 -8.66 12.94 -7.59
N GLU A 115 -9.03 11.97 -6.75
CA GLU A 115 -8.99 12.12 -5.29
C GLU A 115 -7.60 11.84 -4.69
N THR A 116 -6.70 11.19 -5.40
CA THR A 116 -5.37 10.78 -4.89
C THR A 116 -4.23 11.75 -5.18
N ARG A 117 -4.49 12.93 -5.72
CA ARG A 117 -3.49 13.99 -5.94
C ARG A 117 -3.08 14.69 -4.63
N GLN A 118 -2.73 13.94 -3.61
CA GLN A 118 -1.74 14.37 -2.65
C GLN A 118 -0.38 14.24 -3.33
N GLY A 119 0.53 15.21 -3.11
CA GLY A 119 1.87 15.15 -3.71
C GLY A 119 2.60 13.82 -3.41
N LYS A 120 3.73 13.60 -4.06
CA LYS A 120 4.60 12.43 -3.82
C LYS A 120 4.87 12.28 -2.32
N ALA A 121 4.74 11.07 -1.78
CA ALA A 121 5.05 10.78 -0.39
C ALA A 121 6.53 11.01 -0.08
N ASP A 122 6.83 11.51 1.12
CA ASP A 122 8.19 11.48 1.66
C ASP A 122 8.60 10.04 1.95
N ILE A 123 9.75 9.62 1.43
CA ILE A 123 10.23 8.24 1.54
C ILE A 123 11.27 8.14 2.66
N PHE A 124 11.01 7.31 3.65
CA PHE A 124 11.92 7.00 4.75
C PHE A 124 12.32 5.53 4.69
N MET A 125 13.61 5.25 4.77
CA MET A 125 14.12 3.89 4.73
C MET A 125 14.78 3.53 6.07
N VAL A 126 14.55 2.32 6.54
CA VAL A 126 15.31 1.74 7.66
C VAL A 126 16.24 0.68 7.07
N TYR A 127 17.53 1.01 7.04
CA TYR A 127 18.57 0.17 6.46
C TYR A 127 19.78 0.05 7.40
N SER A 128 20.43 -1.09 7.42
CA SER A 128 21.74 -1.27 8.04
C SER A 128 22.49 -2.42 7.36
N PRO A 129 23.79 -2.29 7.15
CA PRO A 129 24.63 -3.39 6.67
C PRO A 129 24.75 -4.51 7.72
N LEU A 130 24.31 -4.25 8.95
CA LEU A 130 24.30 -5.22 10.04
C LEU A 130 22.98 -6.00 10.03
N GLY A 131 23.07 -7.31 10.31
CA GLY A 131 21.90 -8.14 10.56
C GLY A 131 21.44 -8.07 12.00
N ARG A 132 20.14 -8.32 12.25
CA ARG A 132 19.54 -8.48 13.61
C ARG A 132 19.71 -7.28 14.54
N VAL A 133 19.77 -6.09 13.99
CA VAL A 133 19.93 -4.82 14.72
C VAL A 133 18.60 -4.09 14.96
N GLY A 134 17.46 -4.75 14.78
CA GLY A 134 16.13 -4.17 15.06
C GLY A 134 15.56 -3.30 13.95
N LYS A 135 16.00 -3.44 12.68
CA LYS A 135 15.48 -2.67 11.52
C LYS A 135 13.94 -2.70 11.46
N THR A 136 13.37 -3.90 11.36
CA THR A 136 11.90 -4.07 11.27
C THR A 136 11.17 -3.50 12.47
N ALA A 137 11.71 -3.68 13.69
CA ALA A 137 11.10 -3.13 14.89
C ALA A 137 11.07 -1.59 14.83
N LEU A 138 12.19 -0.95 14.46
CA LEU A 138 12.27 0.50 14.31
C LEU A 138 11.33 1.01 13.22
N SER A 139 11.30 0.37 12.04
CA SER A 139 10.45 0.79 10.94
C SER A 139 8.95 0.72 11.27
N LEU A 140 8.53 -0.28 12.04
CA LEU A 140 7.14 -0.40 12.51
C LEU A 140 6.78 0.68 13.52
N GLU A 141 7.67 1.02 14.47
CA GLU A 141 7.44 2.11 15.43
C GLU A 141 7.38 3.47 14.70
N VAL A 142 8.31 3.73 13.76
CA VAL A 142 8.28 4.97 12.96
C VAL A 142 6.98 5.07 12.17
N ALA A 143 6.52 3.97 11.55
CA ALA A 143 5.26 3.94 10.82
C ALA A 143 4.05 4.21 11.74
N ASP A 144 4.03 3.64 12.96
CA ASP A 144 2.95 3.87 13.93
C ASP A 144 2.91 5.32 14.42
N ILE A 145 4.07 5.91 14.66
CA ILE A 145 4.15 7.30 15.13
C ILE A 145 3.69 8.26 14.05
N LEU A 146 4.26 8.18 12.84
CA LEU A 146 3.87 9.04 11.71
C LEU A 146 2.41 8.83 11.30
N GLY A 147 1.93 7.60 11.40
CA GLY A 147 0.57 7.25 11.04
C GLY A 147 -0.51 7.91 11.90
N LYS A 148 -0.19 8.43 13.09
CA LYS A 148 -1.13 9.17 13.95
C LYS A 148 -1.55 10.51 13.36
N ASP A 149 -0.62 11.17 12.67
CA ASP A 149 -0.81 12.54 12.19
C ASP A 149 -0.81 12.64 10.66
N ARG A 150 -0.25 11.64 9.98
CA ARG A 150 -0.07 11.61 8.53
C ARG A 150 -0.49 10.27 7.95
N LYS A 151 -1.10 10.29 6.77
CA LYS A 151 -1.38 9.06 6.04
C LYS A 151 -0.07 8.36 5.69
N THR A 152 0.20 7.25 6.35
CA THR A 152 1.47 6.53 6.26
C THR A 152 1.27 5.14 5.67
N LEU A 153 2.12 4.77 4.70
CA LEU A 153 2.18 3.45 4.11
C LEU A 153 3.50 2.77 4.50
N TYR A 154 3.41 1.55 5.01
CA TYR A 154 4.57 0.70 5.31
C TYR A 154 4.69 -0.42 4.28
N ILE A 155 5.92 -0.66 3.80
CA ILE A 155 6.29 -1.80 2.97
C ILE A 155 7.58 -2.45 3.48
N SER A 156 7.70 -3.78 3.32
CA SER A 156 8.94 -4.49 3.62
C SER A 156 9.53 -5.08 2.33
N LEU A 157 10.80 -4.77 2.09
CA LEU A 157 11.63 -5.32 1.03
C LEU A 157 12.52 -6.46 1.53
N SER A 158 12.31 -6.92 2.77
CA SER A 158 13.06 -8.07 3.30
C SER A 158 12.64 -9.35 2.57
N GLU A 159 13.62 -10.19 2.22
CA GLU A 159 13.41 -11.48 1.54
C GLU A 159 12.37 -12.36 2.28
N PHE A 160 12.39 -12.34 3.61
CA PHE A 160 11.47 -13.06 4.48
C PHE A 160 10.81 -12.07 5.45
N GLY A 161 10.05 -11.12 4.90
CA GLY A 161 9.36 -10.12 5.69
C GLY A 161 8.21 -10.74 6.49
N ALA A 162 8.11 -10.40 7.78
CA ALA A 162 7.04 -10.86 8.66
C ALA A 162 6.24 -9.66 9.20
N ILE A 163 5.06 -9.42 8.67
CA ILE A 163 4.12 -8.44 9.19
C ILE A 163 2.95 -9.16 9.85
N GLY A 164 3.16 -9.64 11.09
CA GLY A 164 2.12 -10.29 11.87
C GLY A 164 1.72 -11.68 11.36
N LYS A 165 0.53 -12.15 11.78
CA LYS A 165 0.06 -13.52 11.52
C LYS A 165 -0.62 -13.73 10.16
N LYS A 166 -0.59 -12.77 9.24
CA LYS A 166 -1.24 -12.91 7.93
C LYS A 166 -0.29 -13.60 6.95
N ASN A 167 -0.78 -14.65 6.30
CA ASN A 167 -0.02 -15.39 5.30
C ASN A 167 -0.11 -14.67 3.94
N PRO A 168 1.01 -14.27 3.32
CA PRO A 168 1.02 -13.68 1.97
C PRO A 168 0.44 -14.60 0.89
N GLU A 169 0.48 -15.93 1.06
CA GLU A 169 -0.07 -16.88 0.10
C GLU A 169 -1.59 -16.77 -0.06
N GLU A 170 -2.29 -16.28 0.96
CA GLU A 170 -3.75 -16.18 0.97
C GLU A 170 -4.28 -14.80 0.57
N LYS A 171 -3.40 -13.80 0.41
CA LYS A 171 -3.79 -12.40 0.19
C LYS A 171 -2.89 -11.73 -0.84
N GLU A 172 -3.42 -10.71 -1.49
CA GLU A 172 -2.63 -9.81 -2.32
C GLU A 172 -1.55 -9.13 -1.46
N CYS A 173 -0.37 -8.97 -2.03
CA CYS A 173 0.82 -8.51 -1.34
C CYS A 173 1.72 -7.70 -2.30
N LEU A 174 2.95 -7.44 -1.93
CA LEU A 174 3.89 -6.67 -2.75
C LEU A 174 4.21 -7.35 -4.10
N THR A 175 4.06 -8.69 -4.21
CA THR A 175 4.19 -9.44 -5.47
C THR A 175 3.21 -8.91 -6.55
N GLU A 176 1.96 -8.59 -6.18
CA GLU A 176 0.99 -8.02 -7.11
C GLU A 176 1.40 -6.63 -7.57
N ALA A 177 1.89 -5.79 -6.63
CA ALA A 177 2.39 -4.47 -7.01
C ALA A 177 3.56 -4.55 -7.99
N LEU A 178 4.50 -5.47 -7.76
CA LEU A 178 5.64 -5.72 -8.64
C LEU A 178 5.20 -6.24 -10.02
N TYR A 179 4.25 -7.16 -10.05
CA TYR A 179 3.68 -7.65 -11.31
C TYR A 179 3.08 -6.50 -12.12
N HIS A 180 2.20 -5.71 -11.51
CA HIS A 180 1.58 -4.57 -12.17
C HIS A 180 2.58 -3.47 -12.56
N PHE A 181 3.64 -3.29 -11.79
CA PHE A 181 4.72 -2.37 -12.14
C PHE A 181 5.45 -2.83 -13.43
N LYS A 182 5.80 -4.11 -13.54
CA LYS A 182 6.45 -4.69 -14.72
C LYS A 182 5.56 -4.60 -15.97
N GLU A 183 4.26 -4.74 -15.79
CA GLU A 183 3.25 -4.58 -16.87
C GLU A 183 2.92 -3.11 -17.19
N ASN A 184 3.60 -2.12 -16.55
CA ASN A 184 3.36 -0.68 -16.70
C ASN A 184 1.92 -0.26 -16.38
N ASN A 185 1.22 -0.97 -15.52
CA ASN A 185 -0.16 -0.69 -15.12
C ASN A 185 -0.36 -0.56 -13.61
N LEU A 186 0.72 -0.39 -12.83
CA LEU A 186 0.61 -0.06 -11.40
C LEU A 186 -0.12 1.28 -11.25
N SER A 187 -1.17 1.28 -10.44
CA SER A 187 -2.06 2.43 -10.28
C SER A 187 -2.45 2.64 -8.80
N PRO A 188 -2.95 3.84 -8.43
CA PRO A 188 -3.44 4.12 -7.08
C PRO A 188 -4.46 3.11 -6.57
N ILE A 189 -5.27 2.58 -7.47
CA ILE A 189 -6.33 1.62 -7.15
C ILE A 189 -5.76 0.28 -6.76
N ILE A 190 -4.77 -0.21 -7.51
CA ILE A 190 -4.07 -1.46 -7.20
C ILE A 190 -3.39 -1.33 -5.84
N LEU A 191 -2.66 -0.24 -5.59
CA LEU A 191 -2.02 0.01 -4.31
C LEU A 191 -3.03 0.05 -3.16
N ARG A 192 -4.18 0.71 -3.35
CA ARG A 192 -5.27 0.74 -2.37
C ARG A 192 -5.87 -0.66 -2.13
N ALA A 193 -6.06 -1.45 -3.20
CA ALA A 193 -6.63 -2.79 -3.10
C ALA A 193 -5.75 -3.75 -2.29
N ILE A 194 -4.43 -3.70 -2.48
CA ILE A 194 -3.47 -4.58 -1.79
C ILE A 194 -3.02 -4.06 -0.41
N SER A 195 -3.40 -2.82 -0.04
CA SER A 195 -3.06 -2.22 1.26
C SER A 195 -4.02 -2.68 2.36
N TYR A 196 -3.49 -2.83 3.57
CA TYR A 196 -4.22 -3.24 4.78
C TYR A 196 -4.05 -2.22 5.88
N GLU A 197 -5.14 -1.87 6.55
CA GLU A 197 -5.09 -1.05 7.76
C GLU A 197 -4.41 -1.82 8.90
N ARG A 198 -3.48 -1.16 9.59
CA ARG A 198 -2.75 -1.70 10.72
C ARG A 198 -2.55 -0.63 11.80
N GLY A 199 -3.56 -0.47 12.67
CA GLY A 199 -3.53 0.57 13.68
C GLY A 199 -3.58 1.97 13.06
N SER A 200 -2.54 2.75 13.25
CA SER A 200 -2.43 4.14 12.76
C SER A 200 -1.99 4.24 11.29
N TYR A 201 -1.44 3.20 10.70
CA TYR A 201 -0.88 3.19 9.34
C TYR A 201 -1.45 2.08 8.47
N SER A 202 -1.28 2.19 7.15
CA SER A 202 -1.58 1.12 6.20
C SER A 202 -0.29 0.35 5.87
N ALA A 203 -0.42 -0.94 5.56
CA ALA A 203 0.70 -1.78 5.15
C ALA A 203 0.36 -2.62 3.92
N ILE A 204 1.35 -2.89 3.08
CA ILE A 204 1.30 -3.94 2.06
C ILE A 204 2.08 -5.14 2.59
N LEU A 205 1.50 -6.35 2.47
CA LEU A 205 2.20 -7.58 2.88
C LEU A 205 3.48 -7.77 2.07
N PRO A 206 4.53 -8.38 2.65
CA PRO A 206 5.77 -8.69 1.94
C PRO A 206 5.52 -9.55 0.70
N VAL A 207 6.54 -9.67 -0.15
CA VAL A 207 6.51 -10.57 -1.31
C VAL A 207 6.26 -12.02 -0.90
N ARG A 208 5.72 -12.81 -1.85
CA ARG A 208 5.56 -14.27 -1.66
C ARG A 208 6.89 -15.00 -1.81
N SER A 209 7.74 -14.51 -2.68
CA SER A 209 9.05 -15.12 -2.96
C SER A 209 10.16 -14.07 -2.98
N PRO A 210 11.35 -14.37 -2.42
CA PRO A 210 12.52 -13.50 -2.50
C PRO A 210 12.89 -13.12 -3.94
N GLU A 211 12.63 -14.02 -4.90
CA GLU A 211 12.90 -13.82 -6.32
C GLU A 211 12.10 -12.65 -6.89
N ASP A 212 10.95 -12.34 -6.33
CA ASP A 212 10.13 -11.21 -6.79
C ASP A 212 10.90 -9.89 -6.68
N ILE A 213 11.59 -9.66 -5.55
CA ILE A 213 12.41 -8.46 -5.35
C ILE A 213 13.73 -8.57 -6.11
N SER A 214 14.43 -9.72 -6.01
CA SER A 214 15.74 -9.91 -6.63
C SER A 214 15.69 -9.91 -8.16
N SER A 215 14.51 -10.04 -8.75
CA SER A 215 14.29 -9.91 -10.20
C SER A 215 14.34 -8.47 -10.70
N LEU A 216 14.39 -7.47 -9.80
CA LEU A 216 14.54 -6.07 -10.16
C LEU A 216 16.02 -5.68 -10.16
N SER A 217 16.41 -4.88 -11.12
CA SER A 217 17.67 -4.14 -11.04
C SER A 217 17.54 -3.02 -9.97
N PRO A 218 18.66 -2.51 -9.42
CA PRO A 218 18.64 -1.39 -8.47
C PRO A 218 17.86 -0.18 -8.98
N ARG A 219 17.99 0.12 -10.27
CA ARG A 219 17.28 1.23 -10.92
C ARG A 219 15.76 0.99 -11.02
N GLU A 220 15.35 -0.22 -11.39
CA GLU A 220 13.93 -0.59 -11.43
C GLU A 220 13.31 -0.55 -10.06
N LEU A 221 14.04 -0.98 -9.01
CA LEU A 221 13.56 -0.86 -7.64
C LEU A 221 13.35 0.60 -7.23
N SER A 222 14.30 1.49 -7.56
CA SER A 222 14.16 2.92 -7.31
C SER A 222 12.92 3.50 -8.00
N PHE A 223 12.69 3.17 -9.27
CA PHE A 223 11.48 3.58 -9.98
C PHE A 223 10.20 3.01 -9.38
N PHE A 224 10.22 1.76 -8.96
CA PHE A 224 9.08 1.12 -8.29
C PHE A 224 8.71 1.83 -6.98
N LEU A 225 9.69 2.15 -6.14
CA LEU A 225 9.46 2.87 -4.88
C LEU A 225 8.93 4.28 -5.12
N ASN A 226 9.47 4.98 -6.12
CA ASN A 226 8.97 6.29 -6.53
C ASN A 226 7.52 6.21 -7.01
N LYS A 227 7.20 5.21 -7.81
CA LYS A 227 5.83 4.98 -8.29
C LYS A 227 4.84 4.72 -7.14
N ILE A 228 5.25 3.93 -6.15
CA ILE A 228 4.44 3.74 -4.92
C ILE A 228 4.27 5.08 -4.18
N ALA A 229 5.35 5.87 -4.02
CA ALA A 229 5.29 7.14 -3.33
C ALA A 229 4.37 8.15 -4.02
N GLU A 230 4.31 8.13 -5.35
CA GLU A 230 3.42 8.99 -6.15
C GLU A 230 1.96 8.54 -6.09
N ASP A 231 1.72 7.23 -6.20
CA ASP A 231 0.38 6.68 -6.45
C ASP A 231 -0.35 6.17 -5.19
N SER A 232 0.35 5.97 -4.06
CA SER A 232 -0.28 5.42 -2.85
C SER A 232 -1.27 6.38 -2.18
N GLY A 233 -1.15 7.68 -2.49
CA GLY A 233 -1.87 8.74 -1.78
C GLY A 233 -1.49 8.80 -0.30
N ALA A 234 -0.34 8.26 0.10
CA ALA A 234 0.24 8.44 1.42
C ALA A 234 1.03 9.75 1.47
N ALA A 235 1.18 10.33 2.66
CA ALA A 235 2.09 11.44 2.90
C ALA A 235 3.51 10.93 3.23
N CYS A 236 3.59 9.73 3.84
CA CYS A 236 4.86 9.09 4.19
C CYS A 236 4.87 7.63 3.72
N LEU A 237 5.99 7.21 3.12
CA LEU A 237 6.29 5.82 2.77
C LEU A 237 7.45 5.32 3.63
N ILE A 238 7.22 4.30 4.45
CA ILE A 238 8.22 3.69 5.32
C ILE A 238 8.67 2.38 4.70
N ILE A 239 9.98 2.25 4.45
CA ILE A 239 10.58 1.08 3.81
C ILE A 239 11.44 0.34 4.82
N ASP A 240 11.04 -0.89 5.16
CA ASP A 240 11.85 -1.84 5.92
C ASP A 240 12.69 -2.69 4.96
N THR A 241 13.98 -2.84 5.25
CA THR A 241 14.91 -3.54 4.37
C THR A 241 15.68 -4.66 5.08
N ASP A 242 16.24 -5.55 4.30
CA ASP A 242 17.28 -6.47 4.75
C ASP A 242 18.67 -5.80 4.79
N SER A 243 19.75 -6.58 4.67
CA SER A 243 21.12 -6.08 4.67
C SER A 243 21.76 -6.10 3.26
N SER A 244 20.97 -6.36 2.20
CA SER A 244 21.46 -6.38 0.83
C SER A 244 21.74 -4.96 0.33
N MET A 245 23.01 -4.64 0.11
CA MET A 245 23.43 -3.30 -0.32
C MET A 245 23.26 -3.06 -1.80
N SER A 246 23.59 -4.05 -2.62
CA SER A 246 23.64 -3.91 -4.08
C SER A 246 22.28 -3.53 -4.69
N LEU A 247 21.19 -3.92 -4.03
CA LEU A 247 19.82 -3.64 -4.50
C LEU A 247 19.37 -2.20 -4.20
N TYR A 248 19.89 -1.59 -3.12
CA TYR A 248 19.33 -0.31 -2.62
C TYR A 248 20.16 0.92 -3.00
N THR A 249 21.32 0.77 -3.64
CA THR A 249 22.23 1.89 -3.95
C THR A 249 21.55 3.01 -4.72
N GLU A 250 20.77 2.67 -5.74
CA GLU A 250 20.03 3.63 -6.57
C GLU A 250 18.78 4.20 -5.87
N CYS A 251 18.41 3.64 -4.71
CA CYS A 251 17.25 4.12 -3.95
C CYS A 251 17.61 5.26 -3.00
N PHE A 252 18.83 5.29 -2.46
CA PHE A 252 19.21 6.27 -1.42
C PHE A 252 19.04 7.74 -1.82
N PRO A 253 19.31 8.16 -3.06
CA PRO A 253 19.05 9.53 -3.48
C PRO A 253 17.59 9.97 -3.33
N GLU A 254 16.65 9.06 -3.47
CA GLU A 254 15.21 9.31 -3.38
C GLU A 254 14.67 9.37 -1.95
N MET A 255 15.46 8.89 -0.98
CA MET A 255 15.05 8.90 0.43
C MET A 255 15.13 10.29 1.01
N LYS A 256 14.16 10.67 1.86
CA LYS A 256 14.26 11.85 2.71
C LYS A 256 15.24 11.60 3.84
N LYS A 257 15.13 10.46 4.52
CA LYS A 257 16.09 9.97 5.53
C LYS A 257 16.26 8.45 5.44
N VAL A 258 17.46 8.01 5.85
CA VAL A 258 17.80 6.59 6.01
C VAL A 258 18.19 6.36 7.47
N PHE A 259 17.29 5.81 8.26
CA PHE A 259 17.57 5.44 9.64
C PHE A 259 18.40 4.15 9.67
N MET A 260 19.59 4.23 10.24
CA MET A 260 20.56 3.14 10.22
C MET A 260 20.83 2.61 11.64
N PRO A 261 20.12 1.56 12.09
CA PRO A 261 20.44 0.91 13.35
C PRO A 261 21.86 0.34 13.36
N VAL A 262 22.60 0.64 14.42
CA VAL A 262 24.00 0.26 14.60
C VAL A 262 24.25 -0.40 15.95
N LEU A 263 25.39 -1.10 16.07
CA LEU A 263 25.88 -1.71 17.30
C LEU A 263 27.29 -1.20 17.61
N ASP A 264 27.62 -1.12 18.90
CA ASP A 264 28.92 -0.59 19.36
C ASP A 264 30.04 -1.62 19.50
N ASP A 265 29.76 -2.91 19.23
CA ASP A 265 30.79 -3.93 19.28
C ASP A 265 31.83 -3.78 18.15
N LYS A 266 33.03 -4.31 18.40
CA LYS A 266 34.19 -4.14 17.50
C LYS A 266 33.92 -4.62 16.05
N LYS A 267 33.26 -5.79 15.89
CA LYS A 267 32.99 -6.36 14.57
C LYS A 267 31.97 -5.54 13.80
N SER A 268 30.97 -5.01 14.48
CA SER A 268 29.97 -4.13 13.90
C SER A 268 30.60 -2.82 13.46
N LYS A 269 31.49 -2.21 14.26
CA LYS A 269 32.21 -1.00 13.89
C LYS A 269 33.09 -1.19 12.65
N GLU A 270 33.86 -2.28 12.58
CA GLU A 270 34.66 -2.62 11.40
C GLU A 270 33.79 -2.73 10.13
N LYS A 271 32.60 -3.36 10.23
CA LYS A 271 31.64 -3.46 9.12
C LYS A 271 31.08 -2.10 8.71
N LEU A 272 30.76 -1.26 9.68
CA LEU A 272 30.25 0.08 9.44
C LEU A 272 31.30 0.98 8.77
N ASP A 273 32.57 0.87 9.17
CA ASP A 273 33.68 1.61 8.55
C ASP A 273 33.83 1.23 7.06
N PHE A 274 33.77 -0.08 6.74
CA PHE A 274 33.78 -0.51 5.34
C PHE A 274 32.57 0.01 4.56
N PHE A 275 31.41 -0.03 5.15
CA PHE A 275 30.18 0.47 4.55
C PHE A 275 30.24 1.97 4.30
N GLN A 276 30.66 2.76 5.27
CA GLN A 276 30.83 4.22 5.14
C GLN A 276 31.84 4.56 4.06
N ASN A 277 33.00 3.89 4.02
CA ASN A 277 34.00 4.06 2.96
C ASN A 277 33.42 3.74 1.56
N TYR A 278 32.55 2.72 1.47
CA TYR A 278 31.86 2.42 0.22
C TYR A 278 30.88 3.54 -0.17
N LEU A 279 30.08 4.04 0.78
CA LEU A 279 29.15 5.14 0.52
C LEU A 279 29.88 6.40 0.05
N HIS A 280 30.95 6.80 0.74
CA HIS A 280 31.76 7.98 0.38
C HIS A 280 32.36 7.91 -1.01
N LYS A 281 32.64 6.71 -1.52
CA LYS A 281 33.18 6.51 -2.88
C LYS A 281 32.11 6.56 -3.97
N ASN A 282 30.88 6.21 -3.64
CA ASN A 282 29.84 5.92 -4.63
C ASN A 282 28.65 6.90 -4.58
N LEU A 283 28.49 7.65 -3.50
CA LEU A 283 27.36 8.57 -3.33
C LEU A 283 27.84 9.99 -3.09
N PRO A 284 27.12 11.00 -3.58
CA PRO A 284 27.45 12.40 -3.32
C PRO A 284 27.16 12.80 -1.86
N PRO A 285 27.83 13.85 -1.34
CA PRO A 285 27.69 14.26 0.07
C PRO A 285 26.24 14.47 0.53
N GLU A 286 25.41 15.09 -0.29
CA GLU A 286 24.00 15.38 0.02
C GLU A 286 23.15 14.11 0.21
N VAL A 287 23.58 12.97 -0.32
CA VAL A 287 22.95 11.67 -0.05
C VAL A 287 23.48 11.08 1.25
N LEU A 288 24.76 11.30 1.56
CA LEU A 288 25.35 10.83 2.82
C LEU A 288 24.72 11.50 4.04
N ASP A 289 24.37 12.78 3.94
CA ASP A 289 23.70 13.56 5.00
C ASP A 289 22.29 13.04 5.35
N LYS A 290 21.72 12.16 4.50
CA LYS A 290 20.44 11.52 4.78
C LYS A 290 20.52 10.34 5.74
N PHE A 291 21.74 9.82 5.99
CA PHE A 291 21.94 8.66 6.86
C PHE A 291 22.02 9.09 8.32
N VAL A 292 21.12 8.54 9.14
CA VAL A 292 21.04 8.77 10.58
C VAL A 292 21.41 7.46 11.31
N GLN A 293 22.55 7.46 12.00
CA GLN A 293 22.92 6.32 12.84
C GLN A 293 22.02 6.22 14.07
N CYS A 294 21.46 5.05 14.32
CA CYS A 294 20.49 4.81 15.40
C CYS A 294 21.04 3.76 16.37
N HIS A 295 21.34 4.18 17.60
CA HIS A 295 21.71 3.29 18.70
C HIS A 295 20.43 2.88 19.44
N LEU A 296 19.84 1.73 19.05
CA LEU A 296 18.56 1.32 19.60
C LEU A 296 18.69 0.94 21.09
N PRO A 297 17.83 1.49 21.96
CA PRO A 297 17.82 1.14 23.37
C PRO A 297 17.30 -0.30 23.56
N GLY A 298 17.76 -0.96 24.62
CA GLY A 298 17.25 -2.28 25.00
C GLY A 298 15.80 -2.25 25.55
N THR A 299 15.35 -1.07 25.96
CA THR A 299 14.00 -0.80 26.49
C THR A 299 13.48 0.49 25.87
N SER A 300 12.15 0.63 25.76
CA SER A 300 11.50 1.88 25.25
C SER A 300 11.86 2.25 23.81
N LEU A 301 11.86 1.28 22.88
CA LEU A 301 12.07 1.55 21.44
C LEU A 301 11.09 2.60 20.90
N LYS A 302 9.85 2.61 21.40
CA LYS A 302 8.84 3.58 21.01
C LYS A 302 9.23 5.02 21.32
N GLU A 303 9.66 5.30 22.55
CA GLU A 303 10.10 6.65 22.96
C GLU A 303 11.32 7.10 22.14
N TYR A 304 12.23 6.17 21.86
CA TYR A 304 13.36 6.44 20.97
C TYR A 304 12.92 6.77 19.54
N ALA A 305 12.02 6.00 18.97
CA ALA A 305 11.46 6.27 17.65
C ALA A 305 10.69 7.60 17.62
N GLU A 306 9.95 7.96 18.67
CA GLU A 306 9.30 9.27 18.82
C GLU A 306 10.33 10.40 18.77
N SER A 307 11.45 10.27 19.49
CA SER A 307 12.52 11.28 19.47
C SER A 307 13.16 11.41 18.09
N LEU A 308 13.37 10.30 17.37
CA LEU A 308 13.88 10.33 15.99
C LEU A 308 12.92 11.05 15.03
N VAL A 309 11.63 10.75 15.11
CA VAL A 309 10.61 11.37 14.26
C VAL A 309 10.52 12.88 14.53
N ILE A 310 10.52 13.28 15.80
CA ILE A 310 10.50 14.71 16.17
C ILE A 310 11.73 15.41 15.61
N HIS A 311 12.92 14.91 15.89
CA HIS A 311 14.16 15.59 15.55
C HIS A 311 14.47 15.60 14.05
N TYR A 312 14.38 14.45 13.37
CA TYR A 312 14.83 14.32 11.98
C TYR A 312 13.71 14.47 10.94
N ILE A 313 12.46 14.61 11.36
CA ILE A 313 11.35 14.77 10.43
C ILE A 313 10.61 16.08 10.73
N TYR A 314 10.07 16.27 11.92
CA TYR A 314 9.25 17.45 12.21
C TYR A 314 10.05 18.72 12.40
N GLU A 315 11.18 18.68 13.10
CA GLU A 315 12.03 19.88 13.30
C GLU A 315 12.69 20.32 11.99
N GLU A 316 13.19 19.39 11.17
CA GLU A 316 13.76 19.72 9.87
C GLU A 316 12.72 20.32 8.92
N GLU A 317 11.52 19.76 8.84
CA GLU A 317 10.44 20.34 8.03
C GLU A 317 10.02 21.74 8.52
N TYR A 318 10.05 21.97 9.81
CA TYR A 318 9.77 23.30 10.36
C TYR A 318 10.85 24.31 9.94
N GLN A 319 12.12 23.93 10.02
CA GLN A 319 13.24 24.77 9.60
C GLN A 319 13.22 25.06 8.10
N GLU A 320 12.95 24.06 7.26
CA GLU A 320 12.80 24.23 5.81
C GLU A 320 11.68 25.24 5.47
N LYS A 321 10.52 25.13 6.11
CA LYS A 321 9.39 26.06 5.94
C LYS A 321 9.73 27.49 6.37
N GLU A 322 10.46 27.66 7.47
CA GLU A 322 10.90 28.97 7.95
C GLU A 322 11.96 29.61 7.02
N GLN A 323 12.89 28.81 6.49
CA GLN A 323 13.86 29.29 5.49
C GLN A 323 13.15 29.72 4.20
N TYR A 324 12.20 28.92 3.71
CA TYR A 324 11.43 29.26 2.51
C TYR A 324 10.66 30.58 2.70
N LYS A 325 10.02 30.79 3.85
CA LYS A 325 9.34 32.05 4.15
C LYS A 325 10.29 33.26 4.13
N LYS A 326 11.52 33.10 4.63
CA LYS A 326 12.54 34.17 4.63
C LYS A 326 13.10 34.45 3.24
N MET A 327 13.05 33.50 2.32
CA MET A 327 13.51 33.69 0.92
C MET A 327 12.45 34.35 0.03
N VAL A 328 11.18 34.25 0.40
CA VAL A 328 10.03 34.73 -0.39
C VAL A 328 9.55 36.10 0.09
N LEU A 329 9.99 36.58 1.26
CA LEU A 329 9.84 37.96 1.80
C LEU A 329 11.04 38.81 1.46
#